data_474177b7c7dc2e9c83fa3f9e9a5ba29e
#
_entry.id   474177b7c7dc2e9c83fa3f9e9a5ba29e
#
_cell.length_a   1.000
_cell.length_b   1.000
_cell.length_c   1.000
_cell.angle_alpha   90.00
_cell.angle_beta   90.00
_cell.angle_gamma   90.00
#
_symmetry.space_group_name_H-M   'P 1'
#
loop_
_entity.id
_entity.type
_entity.pdbx_description
1 polymer ?
#
loop_
_entity_poly.entity_id
_entity_poly.type
_entity_poly.pdbx_seq_one_letter_code
_entity_poly.pdbx_strand_id
1 'polypeptide(L)'
;MKLIQIRNATLKVEYAGKKFLIDPMLSKKGAFPGFPGTINSHIANPTVDLPLPLSEILDVDAVIVTHTHQDHWDDAAKEAIPKDMPIFTQNARDQWDIQMSWFRNTWVLEERNDFGGITLNKTPGQHGRGEILEGLMGDILGNVCGIVFTHPREKTLYI
;
A
#
# COMPACT_ATOMS: atom_id res chain seq x y z
N MET A 1 7.15 5.89 17.63
CA MET A 1 6.90 5.90 16.17
C MET A 1 8.22 5.95 15.40
N LYS A 2 8.36 5.11 14.35
CA LYS A 2 9.50 5.12 13.42
C LYS A 2 8.98 4.87 12.01
N LEU A 3 9.46 5.65 11.04
CA LEU A 3 9.15 5.46 9.62
C LEU A 3 10.45 5.16 8.86
N ILE A 4 10.36 4.20 7.95
CA ILE A 4 11.41 3.86 7.01
C ILE A 4 10.78 3.85 5.62
N GLN A 5 11.19 4.77 4.76
CA GLN A 5 10.83 4.66 3.35
C GLN A 5 11.72 3.61 2.69
N ILE A 6 11.09 2.56 2.19
CA ILE A 6 11.79 1.48 1.48
C ILE A 6 12.10 1.94 0.06
N ARG A 7 11.08 2.26 -0.71
CA ARG A 7 11.16 2.89 -2.04
C ARG A 7 9.76 3.18 -2.57
N ASN A 8 9.61 4.01 -3.58
CA ASN A 8 8.32 4.42 -4.16
C ASN A 8 7.32 4.78 -3.04
N ALA A 9 6.13 4.20 -3.04
CA ALA A 9 5.15 4.35 -1.97
C ALA A 9 5.34 3.38 -0.79
N THR A 10 6.29 2.42 -0.90
CA THR A 10 6.49 1.40 0.12
C THR A 10 7.14 1.97 1.37
N LEU A 11 6.40 1.92 2.49
CA LEU A 11 6.85 2.37 3.80
C LEU A 11 6.79 1.23 4.82
N LYS A 12 7.77 1.18 5.73
CA LYS A 12 7.67 0.40 6.96
C LYS A 12 7.46 1.35 8.13
N VAL A 13 6.41 1.12 8.90
CA VAL A 13 5.98 2.00 9.98
C VAL A 13 5.94 1.22 11.29
N GLU A 14 6.68 1.69 12.30
CA GLU A 14 6.52 1.22 13.67
C GLU A 14 5.71 2.26 14.44
N TYR A 15 4.53 1.87 14.91
CA TYR A 15 3.59 2.76 15.58
C TYR A 15 2.94 2.06 16.79
N ALA A 16 3.05 2.66 17.96
CA ALA A 16 2.49 2.15 19.21
C ALA A 16 2.80 0.66 19.49
N GLY A 17 4.00 0.20 19.12
CA GLY A 17 4.45 -1.18 19.33
C GLY A 17 4.02 -2.18 18.28
N LYS A 18 3.36 -1.72 17.21
CA LYS A 18 3.01 -2.51 16.02
C LYS A 18 3.81 -2.06 14.82
N LYS A 19 4.07 -2.99 13.90
CA LYS A 19 4.79 -2.76 12.65
C LYS A 19 3.83 -2.95 11.46
N PHE A 20 3.85 -2.01 10.54
CA PHE A 20 3.04 -2.04 9.34
C PHE A 20 3.93 -1.92 8.10
N LEU A 21 3.58 -2.63 7.04
CA LEU A 21 4.12 -2.44 5.70
C LEU A 21 3.03 -1.80 4.84
N ILE A 22 3.32 -0.64 4.28
CA ILE A 22 2.39 0.13 3.46
C ILE A 22 2.80 -0.01 2.00
N ASP A 23 1.83 -0.29 1.12
CA ASP A 23 1.98 -0.30 -0.33
C ASP A 23 3.23 -1.05 -0.82
N PRO A 24 3.33 -2.37 -0.56
CA PRO A 24 4.52 -3.14 -0.87
C PRO A 24 4.71 -3.37 -2.38
N MET A 25 5.67 -2.64 -2.96
CA MET A 25 6.22 -2.90 -4.28
C MET A 25 7.58 -3.58 -4.09
N LEU A 26 7.64 -4.91 -4.21
CA LEU A 26 8.80 -5.72 -3.82
C LEU A 26 9.60 -6.30 -5.00
N SER A 27 9.20 -6.06 -6.24
CA SER A 27 9.90 -6.48 -7.44
C SER A 27 11.32 -5.90 -7.53
N LYS A 28 12.20 -6.56 -8.24
CA LYS A 28 13.56 -6.07 -8.50
C LYS A 28 13.54 -4.74 -9.28
N LYS A 29 14.63 -3.98 -9.17
CA LYS A 29 14.85 -2.79 -9.98
C LYS A 29 14.55 -3.04 -11.46
N GLY A 30 13.83 -2.11 -12.09
CA GLY A 30 13.50 -2.13 -13.52
C GLY A 30 12.50 -3.20 -13.94
N ALA A 31 11.75 -3.78 -13.01
CA ALA A 31 10.80 -4.85 -13.32
C ALA A 31 9.66 -4.41 -14.25
N PHE A 32 9.30 -3.12 -14.24
CA PHE A 32 8.19 -2.59 -15.01
C PHE A 32 8.64 -1.44 -15.91
N PRO A 33 8.06 -1.31 -17.12
CA PRO A 33 8.33 -0.14 -17.96
C PRO A 33 7.88 1.15 -17.28
N GLY A 34 8.41 2.28 -17.70
CA GLY A 34 7.90 3.59 -17.29
C GLY A 34 6.47 3.80 -17.78
N PHE A 35 5.73 4.69 -17.12
CA PHE A 35 4.32 4.91 -17.40
C PHE A 35 4.15 5.59 -18.79
N PRO A 36 3.44 4.96 -19.75
CA PRO A 36 3.28 5.52 -21.08
C PRO A 36 2.63 6.92 -21.05
N GLY A 37 3.08 7.81 -21.90
CA GLY A 37 2.54 9.18 -21.99
C GLY A 37 3.11 10.17 -20.97
N THR A 38 4.01 9.76 -20.09
CA THR A 38 4.71 10.64 -19.16
C THR A 38 6.11 11.05 -19.69
N ILE A 39 6.66 12.16 -19.17
CA ILE A 39 8.00 12.65 -19.56
C ILE A 39 9.06 11.57 -19.30
N ASN A 40 8.93 10.78 -18.24
CA ASN A 40 9.88 9.77 -17.82
C ASN A 40 9.48 8.35 -18.25
N SER A 41 8.66 8.20 -19.29
CA SER A 41 8.18 6.90 -19.79
C SER A 41 9.29 5.93 -20.24
N HIS A 42 10.51 6.43 -20.44
CA HIS A 42 11.70 5.63 -20.76
C HIS A 42 12.41 5.05 -19.52
N ILE A 43 12.02 5.48 -18.31
CA ILE A 43 12.62 5.04 -17.06
C ILE A 43 11.79 3.88 -16.49
N ALA A 44 12.40 2.69 -16.44
CA ALA A 44 11.78 1.52 -15.84
C ALA A 44 11.69 1.65 -14.30
N ASN A 45 10.64 1.09 -13.73
CA ASN A 45 10.35 1.08 -12.29
C ASN A 45 10.46 -0.34 -11.68
N PRO A 46 10.77 -0.44 -10.38
CA PRO A 46 11.33 0.61 -9.52
C PRO A 46 12.73 1.03 -9.96
N THR A 47 13.15 2.25 -9.65
CA THR A 47 14.44 2.81 -10.10
C THR A 47 15.63 2.35 -9.26
N VAL A 48 15.38 1.76 -8.10
CA VAL A 48 16.39 1.23 -7.18
C VAL A 48 16.02 -0.16 -6.68
N ASP A 49 17.01 -0.94 -6.25
CA ASP A 49 16.77 -2.21 -5.58
C ASP A 49 16.23 -2.00 -4.15
N LEU A 50 15.73 -3.08 -3.54
CA LEU A 50 15.32 -3.04 -2.14
C LEU A 50 16.52 -2.70 -1.25
N PRO A 51 16.42 -1.69 -0.37
CA PRO A 51 17.54 -1.27 0.49
C PRO A 51 17.78 -2.20 1.69
N LEU A 52 16.82 -3.10 1.96
CA LEU A 52 16.84 -4.05 3.08
C LEU A 52 16.49 -5.45 2.57
N PRO A 53 16.95 -6.50 3.27
CA PRO A 53 16.51 -7.86 3.01
C PRO A 53 14.99 -8.01 3.16
N LEU A 54 14.36 -8.88 2.34
CA LEU A 54 12.92 -9.16 2.42
C LEU A 54 12.50 -9.61 3.83
N SER A 55 13.31 -10.39 4.53
CA SER A 55 13.03 -10.82 5.91
C SER A 55 12.87 -9.66 6.89
N GLU A 56 13.61 -8.55 6.68
CA GLU A 56 13.48 -7.35 7.49
C GLU A 56 12.26 -6.52 7.07
N ILE A 57 11.99 -6.43 5.77
CA ILE A 57 10.83 -5.70 5.24
C ILE A 57 9.54 -6.36 5.70
N LEU A 58 9.48 -7.70 5.66
CA LEU A 58 8.30 -8.50 6.00
C LEU A 58 8.14 -8.81 7.49
N ASP A 59 9.09 -8.38 8.35
CA ASP A 59 8.93 -8.45 9.81
C ASP A 59 7.94 -7.37 10.27
N VAL A 60 6.65 -7.63 10.03
CA VAL A 60 5.53 -6.71 10.32
C VAL A 60 4.32 -7.46 10.86
N ASP A 61 3.45 -6.76 11.58
CA ASP A 61 2.22 -7.30 12.14
C ASP A 61 1.04 -7.24 11.14
N ALA A 62 1.08 -6.28 10.20
CA ALA A 62 0.04 -6.11 9.19
C ALA A 62 0.57 -5.38 7.94
N VAL A 63 -0.14 -5.56 6.84
CA VAL A 63 0.05 -4.82 5.58
C VAL A 63 -1.14 -3.90 5.35
N ILE A 64 -0.90 -2.72 4.80
CA ILE A 64 -1.96 -1.81 4.33
C ILE A 64 -1.71 -1.53 2.85
N VAL A 65 -2.74 -1.73 2.04
CA VAL A 65 -2.73 -1.46 0.60
C VAL A 65 -3.71 -0.33 0.32
N THR A 66 -3.18 0.85 -0.02
CA THR A 66 -4.00 2.04 -0.27
C THR A 66 -4.78 1.92 -1.57
N HIS A 67 -4.27 1.15 -2.53
CA HIS A 67 -4.94 0.70 -3.74
C HIS A 67 -4.07 -0.36 -4.46
N THR A 68 -4.65 -1.09 -5.41
CA THR A 68 -4.00 -2.28 -6.01
C THR A 68 -3.23 -1.98 -7.31
N HIS A 69 -2.83 -0.74 -7.60
CA HIS A 69 -1.93 -0.48 -8.70
C HIS A 69 -0.56 -1.15 -8.49
N GLN A 70 0.10 -1.48 -9.60
CA GLN A 70 1.33 -2.27 -9.60
C GLN A 70 2.50 -1.63 -8.83
N ASP A 71 2.54 -0.30 -8.72
CA ASP A 71 3.53 0.45 -7.94
C ASP A 71 3.21 0.53 -6.44
N HIS A 72 2.04 -0.01 -6.02
CA HIS A 72 1.61 -0.14 -4.63
C HIS A 72 1.40 -1.59 -4.19
N TRP A 73 1.06 -2.49 -5.13
CA TRP A 73 0.78 -3.90 -4.85
C TRP A 73 1.21 -4.77 -6.04
N ASP A 74 2.46 -5.23 -6.05
CA ASP A 74 3.01 -6.00 -7.16
C ASP A 74 2.99 -7.53 -6.95
N ASP A 75 3.30 -8.28 -8.00
CA ASP A 75 3.31 -9.74 -7.94
C ASP A 75 4.39 -10.28 -7.02
N ALA A 76 5.52 -9.60 -6.88
CA ALA A 76 6.56 -9.99 -5.93
C ALA A 76 6.09 -9.85 -4.47
N ALA A 77 5.27 -8.83 -4.17
CA ALA A 77 4.62 -8.71 -2.86
C ALA A 77 3.62 -9.85 -2.63
N LYS A 78 2.80 -10.17 -3.65
CA LYS A 78 1.86 -11.29 -3.57
C LYS A 78 2.57 -12.63 -3.31
N GLU A 79 3.74 -12.85 -3.89
CA GLU A 79 4.52 -14.07 -3.68
C GLU A 79 5.21 -14.11 -2.31
N ALA A 80 5.80 -12.99 -1.88
CA ALA A 80 6.66 -12.93 -0.70
C ALA A 80 5.89 -12.85 0.63
N ILE A 81 4.72 -12.19 0.64
CA ILE A 81 3.93 -11.96 1.86
C ILE A 81 3.20 -13.26 2.27
N PRO A 82 3.28 -13.68 3.56
CA PRO A 82 2.55 -14.83 4.06
C PRO A 82 1.04 -14.71 3.84
N LYS A 83 0.38 -15.80 3.43
CA LYS A 83 -1.05 -15.79 3.03
C LYS A 83 -2.03 -15.58 4.18
N ASP A 84 -1.57 -15.66 5.41
CA ASP A 84 -2.28 -15.39 6.65
C ASP A 84 -1.96 -14.00 7.24
N MET A 85 -1.08 -13.23 6.59
CA MET A 85 -0.76 -11.85 6.98
C MET A 85 -2.04 -11.01 7.01
N PRO A 86 -2.29 -10.25 8.11
CA PRO A 86 -3.36 -9.27 8.15
C PRO A 86 -3.16 -8.20 7.07
N ILE A 87 -4.13 -8.03 6.16
CA ILE A 87 -4.08 -7.01 5.10
C ILE A 87 -5.30 -6.11 5.17
N PHE A 88 -5.08 -4.81 5.26
CA PHE A 88 -6.10 -3.79 5.17
C PHE A 88 -6.12 -3.17 3.77
N THR A 89 -7.32 -3.02 3.21
CA THR A 89 -7.55 -2.49 1.86
C THR A 89 -8.52 -1.32 1.88
N GLN A 90 -8.52 -0.49 0.87
CA GLN A 90 -9.39 0.68 0.84
C GLN A 90 -10.87 0.37 0.59
N ASN A 91 -11.19 -0.71 -0.16
CA ASN A 91 -12.55 -1.06 -0.57
C ASN A 91 -12.69 -2.56 -0.85
N ALA A 92 -13.93 -3.00 -1.08
CA ALA A 92 -14.26 -4.41 -1.32
C ALA A 92 -13.70 -4.95 -2.66
N ARG A 93 -13.51 -4.11 -3.67
CA ARG A 93 -12.90 -4.52 -4.95
C ARG A 93 -11.43 -4.88 -4.74
N ASP A 94 -10.67 -4.01 -4.11
CA ASP A 94 -9.25 -4.27 -3.82
C ASP A 94 -9.08 -5.45 -2.87
N GLN A 95 -9.99 -5.60 -1.90
CA GLN A 95 -10.03 -6.78 -1.03
C GLN A 95 -10.21 -8.07 -1.85
N TRP A 96 -11.16 -8.07 -2.79
CA TRP A 96 -11.40 -9.21 -3.66
C TRP A 96 -10.18 -9.53 -4.53
N ASP A 97 -9.53 -8.54 -5.13
CA ASP A 97 -8.31 -8.72 -5.94
C ASP A 97 -7.18 -9.35 -5.10
N ILE A 98 -7.02 -8.94 -3.84
CA ILE A 98 -6.04 -9.51 -2.92
C ILE A 98 -6.41 -10.95 -2.54
N GLN A 99 -7.69 -11.23 -2.27
CA GLN A 99 -8.18 -12.58 -1.96
C GLN A 99 -7.99 -13.55 -3.13
N MET A 100 -8.10 -13.09 -4.38
CA MET A 100 -7.79 -13.88 -5.57
C MET A 100 -6.33 -14.34 -5.63
N SER A 101 -5.44 -13.70 -4.88
CA SER A 101 -4.05 -14.13 -4.67
C SER A 101 -3.86 -14.99 -3.40
N TRP A 102 -4.96 -15.61 -2.90
CA TRP A 102 -5.02 -16.57 -1.79
C TRP A 102 -4.73 -15.99 -0.39
N PHE A 103 -4.81 -14.68 -0.21
CA PHE A 103 -4.76 -14.08 1.12
C PHE A 103 -6.06 -14.31 1.88
N ARG A 104 -5.97 -14.78 3.12
CA ARG A 104 -7.12 -15.25 3.90
C ARG A 104 -7.56 -14.26 4.97
N ASN A 105 -6.69 -13.33 5.33
CA ASN A 105 -6.87 -12.44 6.48
C ASN A 105 -6.92 -10.98 5.99
N THR A 106 -8.02 -10.61 5.34
CA THR A 106 -8.16 -9.31 4.66
C THR A 106 -9.37 -8.54 5.20
N TRP A 107 -9.21 -7.24 5.39
CA TRP A 107 -10.25 -6.32 5.85
C TRP A 107 -10.32 -5.07 5.00
N VAL A 108 -11.54 -4.57 4.78
CA VAL A 108 -11.75 -3.24 4.20
C VAL A 108 -11.62 -2.20 5.31
N LEU A 109 -10.82 -1.17 5.06
CA LEU A 109 -10.73 0.01 5.92
C LEU A 109 -12.04 0.80 5.85
N GLU A 110 -12.64 0.98 6.99
CA GLU A 110 -13.79 1.83 7.21
C GLU A 110 -13.35 3.19 7.77
N GLU A 111 -14.30 4.04 8.18
CA GLU A 111 -13.99 5.33 8.81
C GLU A 111 -13.17 5.15 10.10
N ARG A 112 -13.35 4.01 10.80
CA ARG A 112 -12.61 3.69 12.01
C ARG A 112 -12.40 2.19 12.15
N ASN A 113 -11.13 1.79 12.27
CA ASN A 113 -10.74 0.41 12.51
C ASN A 113 -9.81 0.35 13.71
N ASP A 114 -9.86 -0.71 14.51
CA ASP A 114 -8.91 -0.96 15.58
C ASP A 114 -7.96 -2.09 15.19
N PHE A 115 -6.67 -1.88 15.42
CA PHE A 115 -5.66 -2.90 15.29
C PHE A 115 -4.70 -2.84 16.48
N GLY A 116 -4.93 -3.67 17.46
CA GLY A 116 -4.09 -3.75 18.67
C GLY A 116 -4.04 -2.46 19.49
N GLY A 117 -5.16 -1.73 19.57
CA GLY A 117 -5.30 -0.45 20.27
C GLY A 117 -4.90 0.77 19.44
N ILE A 118 -4.51 0.56 18.20
CA ILE A 118 -4.26 1.62 17.23
C ILE A 118 -5.52 1.84 16.40
N THR A 119 -6.04 3.06 16.36
CA THR A 119 -7.12 3.39 15.46
C THR A 119 -6.56 3.76 14.09
N LEU A 120 -7.04 3.08 13.06
CA LEU A 120 -6.76 3.35 11.65
C LEU A 120 -8.01 3.99 11.04
N ASN A 121 -7.91 5.25 10.64
CA ASN A 121 -9.00 5.97 9.99
C ASN A 121 -8.68 6.15 8.51
N LYS A 122 -9.57 5.66 7.65
CA LYS A 122 -9.46 5.88 6.22
C LYS A 122 -9.85 7.31 5.87
N THR A 123 -9.08 7.96 5.00
CA THR A 123 -9.43 9.23 4.38
C THR A 123 -9.66 9.04 2.88
N PRO A 124 -10.63 9.74 2.27
CA PRO A 124 -10.83 9.64 0.83
C PRO A 124 -9.67 10.25 0.05
N GLY A 125 -9.41 9.70 -1.12
CA GLY A 125 -8.42 10.20 -2.07
C GLY A 125 -8.80 9.83 -3.50
N GLN A 126 -8.20 10.49 -4.48
CA GLN A 126 -8.41 10.22 -5.90
C GLN A 126 -7.15 10.55 -6.71
N HIS A 127 -6.95 9.83 -7.81
CA HIS A 127 -5.89 10.14 -8.77
C HIS A 127 -6.32 11.29 -9.68
N GLY A 128 -5.76 12.47 -9.46
CA GLY A 128 -6.06 13.64 -10.30
C GLY A 128 -7.43 14.26 -10.01
N ARG A 129 -7.90 15.10 -10.92
CA ARG A 129 -9.17 15.84 -10.81
C ARG A 129 -9.70 16.25 -12.19
N GLY A 130 -10.99 16.65 -12.22
CA GLY A 130 -11.64 17.15 -13.42
C GLY A 130 -11.81 16.07 -14.50
N GLU A 131 -11.66 16.45 -15.75
CA GLU A 131 -11.91 15.60 -16.92
C GLU A 131 -11.04 14.32 -16.96
N ILE A 132 -9.89 14.29 -16.26
CA ILE A 132 -9.02 13.11 -16.17
C ILE A 132 -9.75 11.93 -15.50
N LEU A 133 -10.69 12.22 -14.60
CA LEU A 133 -11.45 11.20 -13.88
C LEU A 133 -12.76 10.82 -14.58
N GLU A 134 -13.07 11.43 -15.72
CA GLU A 134 -14.25 11.11 -16.49
C GLU A 134 -13.99 9.95 -17.44
N GLY A 135 -14.95 9.03 -17.53
CA GLY A 135 -14.89 7.89 -18.45
C GLY A 135 -13.80 6.86 -18.09
N LEU A 136 -13.26 6.23 -19.12
CA LEU A 136 -12.33 5.09 -18.99
C LEU A 136 -11.09 5.37 -18.15
N MET A 137 -10.57 6.60 -18.14
CA MET A 137 -9.40 6.95 -17.33
C MET A 137 -9.72 6.96 -15.84
N GLY A 138 -10.89 7.42 -15.45
CA GLY A 138 -11.34 7.34 -14.05
C GLY A 138 -11.51 5.90 -13.58
N ASP A 139 -12.01 5.02 -14.44
CA ASP A 139 -12.15 3.59 -14.15
C ASP A 139 -10.78 2.90 -13.99
N ILE A 140 -9.80 3.27 -14.82
CA ILE A 140 -8.42 2.73 -14.78
C ILE A 140 -7.68 3.24 -13.54
N LEU A 141 -7.74 4.55 -13.27
CA LEU A 141 -7.02 5.17 -12.16
C LEU A 141 -7.65 4.80 -10.81
N GLY A 142 -8.98 4.69 -10.76
CA GLY A 142 -9.70 4.28 -9.55
C GLY A 142 -9.56 5.26 -8.38
N ASN A 143 -10.09 4.84 -7.25
CA ASN A 143 -9.97 5.55 -5.99
C ASN A 143 -8.71 5.12 -5.24
N VAL A 144 -8.20 6.01 -4.42
CA VAL A 144 -7.12 5.75 -3.44
C VAL A 144 -7.57 6.19 -2.07
N CYS A 145 -6.87 5.80 -1.03
CA CYS A 145 -7.11 6.33 0.30
C CYS A 145 -5.81 6.73 0.99
N GLY A 146 -5.91 7.69 1.90
CA GLY A 146 -4.92 7.89 2.92
C GLY A 146 -5.35 7.22 4.23
N ILE A 147 -4.44 7.10 5.19
CA ILE A 147 -4.70 6.49 6.48
C ILE A 147 -4.17 7.39 7.60
N VAL A 148 -5.04 7.67 8.59
CA VAL A 148 -4.65 8.35 9.82
C VAL A 148 -4.50 7.31 10.94
N PHE A 149 -3.32 7.22 11.51
CA PHE A 149 -3.01 6.42 12.68
C PHE A 149 -3.15 7.27 13.94
N THR A 150 -3.93 6.82 14.89
CA THR A 150 -4.06 7.48 16.19
C THR A 150 -3.91 6.47 17.35
N HIS A 151 -3.19 6.89 18.40
CA HIS A 151 -3.02 6.14 19.63
C HIS A 151 -2.76 7.11 20.80
N PRO A 152 -3.29 6.87 22.03
CA PRO A 152 -3.16 7.84 23.14
C PRO A 152 -1.73 8.20 23.54
N ARG A 153 -0.75 7.34 23.23
CA ARG A 153 0.67 7.53 23.59
C ARG A 153 1.58 7.91 22.44
N GLU A 154 1.01 8.14 21.26
CA GLU A 154 1.77 8.49 20.04
C GLU A 154 1.22 9.77 19.41
N LYS A 155 2.04 10.46 18.65
CA LYS A 155 1.55 11.53 17.76
C LYS A 155 0.73 10.92 16.63
N THR A 156 -0.30 11.64 16.19
CA THR A 156 -1.05 11.26 14.99
C THR A 156 -0.11 11.19 13.78
N LEU A 157 -0.23 10.12 13.01
CA LEU A 157 0.48 9.94 11.74
C LEU A 157 -0.54 9.87 10.60
N TYR A 158 -0.30 10.62 9.54
CA TYR A 158 -1.04 10.54 8.28
C TYR A 158 -0.13 10.05 7.16
N ILE A 159 -0.62 9.10 6.37
CA ILE A 159 0.04 8.52 5.18
C ILE A 159 -0.93 8.60 4.02
#